data_046c54e024d85a0bdac3b6d9571ad214
#
_entry.id   046c54e024d85a0bdac3b6d9571ad214
#
_cell.length_a   1.000
_cell.length_b   1.000
_cell.length_c   1.000
_cell.angle_alpha   90.00
_cell.angle_beta   90.00
_cell.angle_gamma   90.00
#
_symmetry.space_group_name_H-M   'P 1'
#
loop_
_entity.id
_entity.type
_entity.pdbx_description
1 polymer ?
#
loop_
_entity_poly.entity_id
_entity_poly.type
_entity_poly.pdbx_seq_one_letter_code
_entity_poly.pdbx_strand_id
1 'polypeptide(L)'
;VPCLNPDGFIYNETTNPTGGGMHRKNRRNVGTSNKGVDLNRNYSYGWGTTGVSTNVNNDTYPGTGAFSEPETQALRWLVQNHNFTMAFNAHTYARSILFPVGVTNEEFADHHDYFQDYTLHMAEINAYTAMKASDLYPASGDSDDYMYKVDIGVGEKDTVFAHTPEVGTAFWQPSDEIFSTSAEMVFPNLVLAHLTRNYVLVKDADPSTIATLTGSFNHTAKRLGREAGVVTVSIEPILNISSVGNPVSYNLNLQQSLPGSISYVLNPAIQFGDEIKYILKTDNGLWIKKDTITKTYGAITLQVLDDATSNTNWTGTWGTTTSTFVSPTKSFYDGSTGDYSNNANKTYTYVPTINLSTATSAMVSFYAKWEIEADYDFVQFQVSTDNGATWIGQCGNYTVLGTSANGSVQPENQPIYEGNQPNWVFEEINLSDYLGQQIKFRFQLKSDGGSVADGFYFDDFKIFYNLDNQIGSPLASFSTTGNSFCQNSPITFTDFSTNSPSSWSWNFGDGGTSTQQNPQHTYSNPGNYTVNLTVTNATGFNSTSETITIESCVSTTDLLANGVSIRPNPNNGNFIITGLDENTQFAIFDFNGKKVLQRTVNMSSEKIELAFVRSGLYYLEASKNGQIGRMKFAVIN
;
A
#
# COMPACT_ATOMS: atom_id res chain seq x y z
N VAL A 1 13.77 11.72 -24.80
CA VAL A 1 13.17 12.73 -25.71
C VAL A 1 12.88 13.96 -24.86
N PRO A 2 13.59 15.10 -25.05
CA PRO A 2 13.43 16.28 -24.20
C PRO A 2 12.13 17.06 -24.46
N CYS A 3 11.58 17.00 -25.65
CA CYS A 3 10.31 17.61 -25.99
C CYS A 3 9.66 16.84 -27.15
N LEU A 4 8.45 16.32 -26.94
CA LEU A 4 7.72 15.59 -27.96
C LEU A 4 6.95 16.52 -28.90
N ASN A 5 6.54 17.69 -28.41
CA ASN A 5 5.78 18.71 -29.16
C ASN A 5 6.59 19.99 -29.32
N PRO A 6 7.69 20.00 -30.11
CA PRO A 6 8.53 21.18 -30.27
C PRO A 6 7.81 22.34 -30.96
N ASP A 7 6.90 22.05 -31.90
CA ASP A 7 6.14 23.06 -32.62
C ASP A 7 5.16 23.81 -31.74
N GLY A 8 4.46 23.09 -30.86
CA GLY A 8 3.55 23.67 -29.87
C GLY A 8 4.30 24.50 -28.84
N PHE A 9 5.47 24.00 -28.40
CA PHE A 9 6.33 24.73 -27.48
C PHE A 9 6.81 26.06 -28.08
N ILE A 10 7.42 26.04 -29.28
CA ILE A 10 7.89 27.25 -29.98
C ILE A 10 6.75 28.24 -30.27
N TYR A 11 5.55 27.71 -30.58
CA TYR A 11 4.39 28.56 -30.78
C TYR A 11 3.99 29.31 -29.50
N ASN A 12 3.94 28.61 -28.36
CA ASN A 12 3.66 29.24 -27.07
C ASN A 12 4.73 30.28 -26.71
N GLU A 13 6.00 29.95 -26.86
CA GLU A 13 7.10 30.87 -26.59
C GLU A 13 7.04 32.14 -27.48
N THR A 14 6.67 31.97 -28.75
CA THR A 14 6.57 33.09 -29.70
C THR A 14 5.36 33.97 -29.45
N THR A 15 4.22 33.38 -29.12
CA THR A 15 2.94 34.12 -28.95
C THR A 15 2.72 34.61 -27.52
N ASN A 16 3.38 34.00 -26.54
CA ASN A 16 3.29 34.32 -25.11
C ASN A 16 4.69 34.31 -24.48
N PRO A 17 5.58 35.23 -24.89
CA PRO A 17 7.00 35.17 -24.48
C PRO A 17 7.24 35.43 -22.99
N THR A 18 6.21 35.91 -22.27
CA THR A 18 6.22 36.11 -20.82
C THR A 18 5.57 34.95 -20.05
N GLY A 19 5.23 33.85 -20.73
CA GLY A 19 4.52 32.70 -20.16
C GLY A 19 3.01 32.74 -20.35
N GLY A 20 2.31 31.68 -19.96
CA GLY A 20 0.85 31.56 -20.03
C GLY A 20 0.29 31.07 -21.38
N GLY A 21 1.13 30.62 -22.30
CA GLY A 21 0.69 30.04 -23.58
C GLY A 21 0.08 28.64 -23.37
N MET A 22 -1.17 28.45 -23.75
CA MET A 22 -1.95 27.21 -23.49
C MET A 22 -2.14 26.34 -24.73
N HIS A 23 -1.33 26.52 -25.78
CA HIS A 23 -1.44 25.70 -26.97
C HIS A 23 -0.79 24.33 -26.74
N ARG A 24 -1.61 23.27 -26.63
CA ARG A 24 -1.16 21.90 -26.34
C ARG A 24 -0.95 21.01 -27.57
N LYS A 25 -1.57 21.36 -28.69
CA LYS A 25 -1.52 20.59 -29.94
C LYS A 25 -0.20 20.83 -30.69
N ASN A 26 0.16 19.97 -31.64
CA ASN A 26 1.20 20.30 -32.60
C ASN A 26 0.74 21.43 -33.55
N ARG A 27 1.54 21.76 -34.58
CA ARG A 27 1.21 22.86 -35.50
C ARG A 27 0.82 22.38 -36.89
N ARG A 28 0.38 21.12 -37.03
CA ARG A 28 -0.16 20.60 -38.30
C ARG A 28 -1.30 21.46 -38.81
N ASN A 29 -1.29 21.75 -40.10
CA ASN A 29 -2.39 22.49 -40.73
C ASN A 29 -3.60 21.58 -40.96
N VAL A 30 -4.64 21.77 -40.17
CA VAL A 30 -5.95 21.06 -40.29
C VAL A 30 -7.03 21.91 -40.92
N GLY A 31 -6.66 23.04 -41.56
CA GLY A 31 -7.57 23.90 -42.31
C GLY A 31 -8.37 24.92 -41.49
N THR A 32 -8.03 25.09 -40.20
CA THR A 32 -8.71 26.01 -39.28
C THR A 32 -7.72 26.91 -38.54
N SER A 33 -8.26 27.91 -37.78
CA SER A 33 -7.45 28.83 -36.97
C SER A 33 -6.78 28.10 -35.78
N ASN A 34 -7.49 27.15 -35.14
CA ASN A 34 -6.91 26.29 -34.09
C ASN A 34 -6.25 25.06 -34.73
N LYS A 35 -5.01 25.23 -35.16
CA LYS A 35 -4.23 24.19 -35.86
C LYS A 35 -3.77 23.10 -34.92
N GLY A 36 -3.56 21.91 -35.50
CA GLY A 36 -2.84 20.81 -34.88
C GLY A 36 -3.70 19.70 -34.31
N VAL A 37 -2.99 18.69 -33.86
CA VAL A 37 -3.51 17.47 -33.24
C VAL A 37 -3.00 17.42 -31.82
N ASP A 38 -3.82 16.94 -30.89
CA ASP A 38 -3.38 16.61 -29.55
C ASP A 38 -2.53 15.32 -29.60
N LEU A 39 -1.24 15.45 -29.43
CA LEU A 39 -0.32 14.31 -29.53
C LEU A 39 -0.60 13.25 -28.45
N ASN A 40 -1.08 13.65 -27.28
CA ASN A 40 -1.45 12.73 -26.21
C ASN A 40 -2.89 12.21 -26.34
N ARG A 41 -3.43 12.22 -27.56
CA ARG A 41 -4.67 11.54 -28.01
C ARG A 41 -4.43 10.79 -29.34
N ASN A 42 -3.19 10.74 -29.83
CA ASN A 42 -2.87 10.25 -31.17
C ASN A 42 -2.19 8.88 -31.20
N TYR A 43 -2.01 8.22 -30.03
CA TYR A 43 -1.52 6.85 -29.96
C TYR A 43 -2.63 5.83 -30.18
N SER A 44 -2.27 4.55 -30.36
CA SER A 44 -3.20 3.54 -30.84
C SER A 44 -4.19 3.02 -29.83
N TYR A 45 -3.77 2.83 -28.57
CA TYR A 45 -4.62 2.16 -27.59
C TYR A 45 -5.92 2.94 -27.33
N GLY A 46 -7.05 2.30 -27.60
CA GLY A 46 -8.37 2.93 -27.49
C GLY A 46 -8.58 4.18 -28.35
N TRP A 47 -7.75 4.44 -29.35
CA TRP A 47 -7.77 5.68 -30.13
C TRP A 47 -9.19 6.08 -30.58
N GLY A 48 -9.54 7.32 -30.35
CA GLY A 48 -10.81 7.90 -30.83
C GLY A 48 -12.06 7.54 -30.00
N THR A 49 -11.91 6.88 -28.84
CA THR A 49 -13.08 6.40 -28.05
C THR A 49 -13.49 7.35 -26.94
N THR A 50 -12.57 7.76 -26.05
CA THR A 50 -12.88 8.50 -24.82
C THR A 50 -12.00 9.75 -24.68
N GLY A 51 -12.53 10.82 -24.12
CA GLY A 51 -11.78 12.05 -23.84
C GLY A 51 -11.24 12.77 -25.09
N VAL A 52 -11.84 12.54 -26.24
CA VAL A 52 -11.44 13.08 -27.54
C VAL A 52 -12.61 13.79 -28.24
N SER A 53 -12.29 14.71 -29.16
CA SER A 53 -13.28 15.42 -29.96
C SER A 53 -12.97 15.28 -31.46
N THR A 54 -13.97 14.92 -32.25
CA THR A 54 -13.87 14.91 -33.71
C THR A 54 -13.81 16.31 -34.32
N ASN A 55 -14.11 17.36 -33.55
CA ASN A 55 -13.97 18.73 -33.97
C ASN A 55 -12.48 19.14 -33.99
N VAL A 56 -11.96 19.44 -35.18
CA VAL A 56 -10.57 19.85 -35.41
C VAL A 56 -10.16 21.12 -34.65
N ASN A 57 -11.12 21.94 -34.21
CA ASN A 57 -10.86 23.13 -33.40
C ASN A 57 -10.75 22.83 -31.89
N ASN A 58 -11.14 21.65 -31.46
CA ASN A 58 -11.07 21.27 -30.05
C ASN A 58 -9.64 20.92 -29.68
N ASP A 59 -9.25 21.19 -28.44
CA ASP A 59 -7.91 20.94 -27.93
C ASP A 59 -7.60 19.45 -27.78
N THR A 60 -8.63 18.59 -27.69
CA THR A 60 -8.49 17.12 -27.62
C THR A 60 -8.70 16.44 -28.99
N TYR A 61 -8.51 17.12 -30.11
CA TYR A 61 -8.61 16.52 -31.43
C TYR A 61 -7.52 15.47 -31.66
N PRO A 62 -7.86 14.17 -31.87
CA PRO A 62 -6.90 13.07 -31.87
C PRO A 62 -6.22 12.83 -33.24
N GLY A 63 -6.46 13.69 -34.23
CA GLY A 63 -5.98 13.48 -35.60
C GLY A 63 -6.94 12.65 -36.45
N THR A 64 -6.46 12.24 -37.64
CA THR A 64 -7.25 11.48 -38.65
C THR A 64 -7.15 9.96 -38.46
N GLY A 65 -6.29 9.49 -37.59
CA GLY A 65 -6.02 8.10 -37.25
C GLY A 65 -4.93 8.01 -36.18
N ALA A 66 -4.81 6.88 -35.54
CA ALA A 66 -3.70 6.63 -34.64
C ALA A 66 -2.38 6.81 -35.39
N PHE A 67 -1.42 7.45 -34.72
CA PHE A 67 -0.11 7.79 -35.30
C PHE A 67 -0.21 8.60 -36.61
N SER A 68 -1.19 9.44 -36.75
CA SER A 68 -1.28 10.33 -37.91
C SER A 68 -0.19 11.42 -37.92
N GLU A 69 0.46 11.65 -36.79
CA GLU A 69 1.42 12.72 -36.59
C GLU A 69 2.86 12.19 -36.59
N PRO A 70 3.81 12.92 -37.22
CA PRO A 70 5.21 12.47 -37.28
C PRO A 70 5.87 12.36 -35.92
N GLU A 71 5.48 13.18 -34.95
CA GLU A 71 5.98 13.15 -33.58
C GLU A 71 5.63 11.83 -32.88
N THR A 72 4.37 11.40 -32.98
CA THR A 72 3.92 10.13 -32.40
C THR A 72 4.46 8.93 -33.16
N GLN A 73 4.65 9.03 -34.48
CA GLN A 73 5.35 8.02 -35.28
C GLN A 73 6.82 7.87 -34.86
N ALA A 74 7.50 8.98 -34.55
CA ALA A 74 8.88 8.95 -34.08
C ALA A 74 8.99 8.26 -32.72
N LEU A 75 8.06 8.52 -31.77
CA LEU A 75 8.03 7.81 -30.51
C LEU A 75 7.69 6.32 -30.70
N ARG A 76 6.72 6.02 -31.57
CA ARG A 76 6.40 4.64 -31.97
C ARG A 76 7.65 3.91 -32.47
N TRP A 77 8.37 4.51 -33.40
CA TRP A 77 9.63 3.95 -33.93
C TRP A 77 10.65 3.71 -32.82
N LEU A 78 10.82 4.68 -31.92
CA LEU A 78 11.75 4.59 -30.82
C LEU A 78 11.42 3.40 -29.91
N VAL A 79 10.16 3.24 -29.51
CA VAL A 79 9.72 2.17 -28.61
C VAL A 79 9.76 0.80 -29.29
N GLN A 80 9.53 0.73 -30.60
CA GLN A 80 9.59 -0.50 -31.37
C GLN A 80 11.03 -1.00 -31.64
N ASN A 81 12.01 -0.08 -31.71
CA ASN A 81 13.38 -0.42 -32.08
C ASN A 81 14.34 -0.44 -30.88
N HIS A 82 13.86 -0.16 -29.69
CA HIS A 82 14.65 -0.18 -28.45
C HIS A 82 13.87 -0.81 -27.31
N ASN A 83 14.53 -1.65 -26.54
CA ASN A 83 13.91 -2.34 -25.39
C ASN A 83 13.91 -1.41 -24.17
N PHE A 84 12.82 -0.70 -23.97
CA PHE A 84 12.60 0.06 -22.75
C PHE A 84 11.85 -0.80 -21.73
N THR A 85 12.26 -0.70 -20.48
CA THR A 85 11.56 -1.39 -19.36
C THR A 85 10.58 -0.45 -18.68
N MET A 86 10.98 0.81 -18.52
CA MET A 86 10.22 1.84 -17.82
C MET A 86 10.31 3.18 -18.57
N ALA A 87 9.30 4.03 -18.40
CA ALA A 87 9.29 5.37 -18.98
C ALA A 87 8.55 6.37 -18.08
N PHE A 88 8.97 7.65 -18.15
CA PHE A 88 8.18 8.81 -17.73
C PHE A 88 7.80 9.64 -18.93
N ASN A 89 6.51 9.97 -19.02
CA ASN A 89 5.92 10.92 -19.96
C ASN A 89 5.45 12.15 -19.15
N ALA A 90 6.38 13.10 -18.91
CA ALA A 90 6.11 14.23 -18.03
C ALA A 90 5.10 15.21 -18.62
N HIS A 91 4.11 15.56 -17.84
CA HIS A 91 3.06 16.52 -18.09
C HIS A 91 3.01 17.60 -16.99
N THR A 92 2.08 18.55 -17.13
CA THR A 92 1.62 19.50 -16.11
C THR A 92 0.09 19.61 -16.23
N TYR A 93 -0.67 19.69 -15.13
CA TYR A 93 -0.25 19.69 -13.73
C TYR A 93 -1.25 18.89 -12.89
N ALA A 94 -0.91 18.48 -11.71
CA ALA A 94 -1.82 18.08 -10.62
C ALA A 94 -1.07 17.47 -9.43
N ARG A 95 0.28 17.54 -9.39
CA ARG A 95 1.10 16.86 -8.37
C ARG A 95 0.70 15.40 -8.21
N SER A 96 0.60 14.69 -9.31
CA SER A 96 0.27 13.27 -9.32
C SER A 96 1.24 12.47 -10.20
N ILE A 97 1.33 11.18 -9.96
CA ILE A 97 2.03 10.23 -10.82
C ILE A 97 0.99 9.21 -11.30
N LEU A 98 0.65 9.31 -12.58
CA LEU A 98 -0.36 8.48 -13.19
C LEU A 98 0.25 7.21 -13.76
N PHE A 99 -0.57 6.15 -13.85
CA PHE A 99 -0.21 4.88 -14.50
C PHE A 99 -1.39 4.30 -15.30
N PRO A 100 -1.15 3.41 -16.28
CA PRO A 100 -2.20 2.81 -17.10
C PRO A 100 -3.24 2.03 -16.27
N VAL A 101 -4.51 1.95 -16.70
CA VAL A 101 -5.04 2.27 -18.02
C VAL A 101 -5.83 3.58 -17.93
N GLY A 102 -5.64 4.47 -18.94
CA GLY A 102 -6.29 5.79 -18.98
C GLY A 102 -7.64 5.80 -19.70
N VAL A 103 -7.95 4.79 -20.51
CA VAL A 103 -9.13 4.81 -21.40
C VAL A 103 -10.45 4.78 -20.64
N THR A 104 -10.56 4.03 -19.54
CA THR A 104 -11.78 3.86 -18.75
C THR A 104 -11.47 3.47 -17.31
N ASN A 105 -12.33 3.88 -16.37
CA ASN A 105 -12.20 3.49 -14.95
C ASN A 105 -12.47 1.99 -14.71
N GLU A 106 -13.14 1.31 -15.62
CA GLU A 106 -13.48 -0.11 -15.49
C GLU A 106 -12.34 -1.04 -15.92
N GLU A 107 -11.36 -0.54 -16.65
CA GLU A 107 -10.21 -1.34 -17.13
C GLU A 107 -9.01 -1.15 -16.21
N PHE A 108 -8.37 -2.27 -15.86
CA PHE A 108 -7.13 -2.30 -15.10
C PHE A 108 -6.00 -2.88 -15.96
N ALA A 109 -4.79 -2.42 -15.70
CA ALA A 109 -3.60 -3.04 -16.27
C ALA A 109 -3.44 -4.47 -15.73
N ASP A 110 -2.90 -5.40 -16.53
CA ASP A 110 -2.60 -6.78 -16.07
C ASP A 110 -1.62 -6.80 -14.90
N HIS A 111 -0.79 -5.75 -14.77
CA HIS A 111 0.16 -5.54 -13.69
C HIS A 111 -0.24 -4.34 -12.81
N HIS A 112 -1.52 -4.16 -12.54
CA HIS A 112 -2.04 -3.02 -11.76
C HIS A 112 -1.32 -2.88 -10.42
N ASP A 113 -1.18 -3.99 -9.67
CA ASP A 113 -0.50 -3.99 -8.37
C ASP A 113 0.98 -3.56 -8.47
N TYR A 114 1.65 -3.88 -9.59
CA TYR A 114 3.04 -3.45 -9.81
C TYR A 114 3.11 -1.94 -10.03
N PHE A 115 2.21 -1.40 -10.86
CA PHE A 115 2.11 0.03 -11.08
C PHE A 115 1.81 0.78 -9.78
N GLN A 116 0.86 0.29 -9.00
CA GLN A 116 0.50 0.89 -7.72
C GLN A 116 1.70 0.93 -6.77
N ASP A 117 2.41 -0.19 -6.59
CA ASP A 117 3.61 -0.23 -5.74
C ASP A 117 4.72 0.70 -6.23
N TYR A 118 4.99 0.72 -7.55
CA TYR A 118 6.00 1.60 -8.12
C TYR A 118 5.66 3.06 -7.90
N THR A 119 4.43 3.43 -8.19
CA THR A 119 3.97 4.82 -8.12
C THR A 119 3.90 5.31 -6.68
N LEU A 120 3.40 4.50 -5.74
CA LEU A 120 3.41 4.81 -4.31
C LEU A 120 4.84 5.04 -3.80
N HIS A 121 5.80 4.19 -4.24
CA HIS A 121 7.19 4.39 -3.84
C HIS A 121 7.82 5.65 -4.48
N MET A 122 7.47 5.97 -5.72
CA MET A 122 7.91 7.21 -6.38
C MET A 122 7.37 8.47 -5.69
N ALA A 123 6.16 8.39 -5.16
CA ALA A 123 5.45 9.48 -4.48
C ALA A 123 5.80 9.61 -2.97
N GLU A 124 6.64 8.74 -2.43
CA GLU A 124 6.86 8.60 -0.98
C GLU A 124 7.41 9.87 -0.30
N ILE A 125 8.14 10.74 -1.03
CA ILE A 125 8.79 11.91 -0.42
C ILE A 125 8.43 13.25 -1.07
N ASN A 126 7.58 13.28 -2.08
CA ASN A 126 7.26 14.52 -2.81
C ASN A 126 5.78 14.93 -2.71
N ALA A 127 5.01 14.21 -1.90
CA ALA A 127 3.58 14.42 -1.71
C ALA A 127 2.74 14.40 -3.01
N TYR A 128 3.20 13.66 -4.02
CA TYR A 128 2.42 13.43 -5.24
C TYR A 128 1.40 12.31 -5.02
N THR A 129 0.23 12.45 -5.60
CA THR A 129 -0.78 11.40 -5.55
C THR A 129 -0.47 10.30 -6.54
N ALA A 130 -0.40 9.06 -6.06
CA ALA A 130 -0.29 7.86 -6.91
C ALA A 130 -1.69 7.43 -7.34
N MET A 131 -2.00 7.47 -8.65
CA MET A 131 -3.34 7.12 -9.13
C MET A 131 -3.34 6.55 -10.54
N LYS A 132 -4.39 5.81 -10.88
CA LYS A 132 -4.64 5.36 -12.24
C LYS A 132 -5.01 6.56 -13.12
N ALA A 133 -4.51 6.62 -14.35
CA ALA A 133 -4.71 7.76 -15.24
C ALA A 133 -6.19 8.08 -15.49
N SER A 134 -7.05 7.07 -15.59
CA SER A 134 -8.49 7.26 -15.75
C SER A 134 -9.21 7.81 -14.51
N ASP A 135 -8.59 7.72 -13.32
CA ASP A 135 -9.18 8.28 -12.10
C ASP A 135 -9.01 9.81 -12.04
N LEU A 136 -8.03 10.37 -12.76
CA LEU A 136 -7.95 11.81 -13.01
C LEU A 136 -9.03 12.24 -14.02
N TYR A 137 -9.05 11.64 -15.19
CA TYR A 137 -10.12 11.69 -16.18
C TYR A 137 -9.88 10.63 -17.28
N PRO A 138 -10.93 9.95 -17.78
CA PRO A 138 -10.76 8.99 -18.86
C PRO A 138 -10.32 9.67 -20.16
N ALA A 139 -9.25 9.12 -20.77
CA ALA A 139 -8.69 9.60 -22.03
C ALA A 139 -8.13 8.44 -22.84
N SER A 140 -8.32 8.48 -24.16
CA SER A 140 -7.84 7.45 -25.06
C SER A 140 -6.76 7.96 -26.00
N GLY A 141 -5.88 7.05 -26.43
CA GLY A 141 -4.80 7.38 -27.36
C GLY A 141 -3.66 8.14 -26.67
N ASP A 142 -3.46 7.96 -25.37
CA ASP A 142 -2.32 8.49 -24.64
C ASP A 142 -1.05 7.64 -24.81
N SER A 143 0.08 8.19 -24.42
CA SER A 143 1.40 7.57 -24.59
C SER A 143 1.64 6.41 -23.63
N ASP A 144 1.12 6.46 -22.41
CA ASP A 144 1.37 5.44 -21.40
C ASP A 144 0.63 4.16 -21.70
N ASP A 145 -0.65 4.26 -22.06
CA ASP A 145 -1.44 3.11 -22.48
C ASP A 145 -0.84 2.43 -23.71
N TYR A 146 -0.38 3.22 -24.72
CA TYR A 146 0.33 2.65 -25.86
C TYR A 146 1.65 1.97 -25.45
N MET A 147 2.45 2.56 -24.59
CA MET A 147 3.70 1.97 -24.16
C MET A 147 3.50 0.68 -23.37
N TYR A 148 2.46 0.63 -22.56
CA TYR A 148 2.16 -0.55 -21.74
C TYR A 148 1.43 -1.64 -22.50
N LYS A 149 0.32 -1.32 -23.16
CA LYS A 149 -0.52 -2.28 -23.91
C LYS A 149 0.05 -2.58 -25.30
N VAL A 150 -0.22 -3.77 -25.78
CA VAL A 150 0.15 -4.21 -27.14
C VAL A 150 -1.13 -4.46 -27.91
N ASP A 151 -1.69 -3.41 -28.52
CA ASP A 151 -2.94 -3.46 -29.27
C ASP A 151 -2.76 -3.54 -30.79
N ILE A 152 -1.55 -3.31 -31.31
CA ILE A 152 -1.24 -3.33 -32.73
C ILE A 152 -0.26 -4.47 -33.02
N GLY A 153 -0.79 -5.65 -33.26
CA GLY A 153 0.01 -6.82 -33.65
C GLY A 153 0.87 -7.40 -32.52
N VAL A 154 0.73 -8.69 -32.30
CA VAL A 154 1.57 -9.41 -31.31
C VAL A 154 3.02 -9.33 -31.73
N GLY A 155 3.89 -8.79 -30.85
CA GLY A 155 5.33 -8.68 -31.06
C GLY A 155 5.77 -7.38 -31.72
N GLU A 156 4.92 -6.36 -31.83
CA GLU A 156 5.30 -5.05 -32.37
C GLU A 156 6.28 -4.32 -31.45
N LYS A 157 6.16 -4.48 -30.14
CA LYS A 157 7.05 -3.93 -29.11
C LYS A 157 6.96 -4.71 -27.81
N ASP A 158 7.95 -4.56 -26.94
CA ASP A 158 7.87 -5.03 -25.56
C ASP A 158 6.95 -4.13 -24.71
N THR A 159 6.44 -4.68 -23.62
CA THR A 159 5.68 -3.92 -22.61
C THR A 159 6.60 -2.98 -21.85
N VAL A 160 6.31 -1.68 -21.88
CA VAL A 160 7.01 -0.64 -21.11
C VAL A 160 6.13 -0.22 -19.94
N PHE A 161 6.66 -0.23 -18.74
CA PHE A 161 5.97 0.30 -17.55
C PHE A 161 6.10 1.82 -17.56
N ALA A 162 5.19 2.46 -18.29
CA ALA A 162 5.16 3.90 -18.45
C ALA A 162 4.30 4.57 -17.36
N HIS A 163 4.74 5.74 -16.92
CA HIS A 163 4.03 6.55 -15.95
C HIS A 163 4.01 7.99 -16.42
N THR A 164 2.95 8.72 -16.11
CA THR A 164 2.84 10.15 -16.37
C THR A 164 2.93 10.93 -15.06
N PRO A 165 4.06 11.54 -14.72
CA PRO A 165 4.10 12.56 -13.67
C PRO A 165 3.45 13.85 -14.17
N GLU A 166 2.39 14.29 -13.50
CA GLU A 166 1.73 15.58 -13.66
C GLU A 166 2.39 16.59 -12.70
N VAL A 167 3.43 17.25 -13.21
CA VAL A 167 4.38 18.01 -12.40
C VAL A 167 3.85 19.39 -12.02
N GLY A 168 3.96 19.75 -10.74
CA GLY A 168 3.65 21.08 -10.22
C GLY A 168 2.17 21.35 -9.99
N THR A 169 1.84 22.60 -9.68
CA THR A 169 0.53 23.08 -9.25
C THR A 169 -0.19 23.93 -10.29
N ALA A 170 0.45 24.20 -11.43
CA ALA A 170 -0.10 25.03 -12.50
C ALA A 170 0.43 24.64 -13.87
N PHE A 171 -0.30 24.94 -14.96
CA PHE A 171 0.22 24.75 -16.33
C PHE A 171 1.48 25.57 -16.61
N TRP A 172 1.61 26.72 -15.94
CA TRP A 172 2.79 27.58 -16.00
C TRP A 172 3.25 27.87 -14.58
N GLN A 173 4.31 27.21 -14.17
CA GLN A 173 4.92 27.50 -12.87
C GLN A 173 5.57 28.90 -12.89
N PRO A 174 5.44 29.69 -11.83
CA PRO A 174 6.26 30.88 -11.64
C PRO A 174 7.75 30.56 -11.78
N SER A 175 8.51 31.50 -12.36
CA SER A 175 9.93 31.23 -12.69
C SER A 175 10.80 30.96 -11.44
N ASP A 176 10.42 31.45 -10.29
CA ASP A 176 11.07 31.22 -8.98
C ASP A 176 10.71 29.85 -8.39
N GLU A 177 9.62 29.21 -8.84
CA GLU A 177 9.21 27.87 -8.39
C GLU A 177 9.73 26.74 -9.31
N ILE A 178 10.24 27.03 -10.50
CA ILE A 178 10.69 26.00 -11.47
C ILE A 178 11.74 25.07 -10.85
N PHE A 179 12.69 25.63 -10.10
CA PHE A 179 13.77 24.86 -9.50
C PHE A 179 13.25 23.91 -8.40
N SER A 180 12.42 24.41 -7.49
CA SER A 180 11.82 23.60 -6.43
C SER A 180 10.92 22.50 -6.99
N THR A 181 10.04 22.84 -7.93
CA THR A 181 9.17 21.89 -8.63
C THR A 181 9.97 20.81 -9.39
N SER A 182 11.07 21.19 -10.04
CA SER A 182 11.94 20.21 -10.70
C SER A 182 12.67 19.30 -9.70
N ALA A 183 12.99 19.81 -8.50
CA ALA A 183 13.62 19.03 -7.45
C ALA A 183 12.69 17.94 -6.88
N GLU A 184 11.38 18.15 -6.87
CA GLU A 184 10.38 17.16 -6.47
C GLU A 184 10.45 15.89 -7.34
N MET A 185 10.90 16.00 -8.59
CA MET A 185 11.02 14.88 -9.53
C MET A 185 12.35 14.13 -9.48
N VAL A 186 13.31 14.57 -8.66
CA VAL A 186 14.64 13.89 -8.55
C VAL A 186 14.46 12.48 -8.02
N PHE A 187 13.76 12.32 -6.92
CA PHE A 187 13.53 11.01 -6.30
C PHE A 187 12.72 10.06 -7.19
N PRO A 188 11.56 10.44 -7.76
CA PRO A 188 10.84 9.60 -8.72
C PRO A 188 11.68 9.12 -9.88
N ASN A 189 12.53 9.99 -10.49
CA ASN A 189 13.42 9.60 -11.57
C ASN A 189 14.50 8.61 -11.12
N LEU A 190 15.05 8.76 -9.91
CA LEU A 190 16.00 7.80 -9.35
C LEU A 190 15.32 6.45 -9.09
N VAL A 191 14.11 6.44 -8.52
CA VAL A 191 13.33 5.22 -8.31
C VAL A 191 13.06 4.55 -9.66
N LEU A 192 12.58 5.27 -10.67
CA LEU A 192 12.34 4.74 -12.02
C LEU A 192 13.60 4.06 -12.58
N ALA A 193 14.76 4.70 -12.45
CA ALA A 193 16.03 4.13 -12.90
C ALA A 193 16.41 2.85 -12.13
N HIS A 194 16.22 2.84 -10.83
CA HIS A 194 16.49 1.67 -9.98
C HIS A 194 15.54 0.50 -10.25
N LEU A 195 14.26 0.76 -10.54
CA LEU A 195 13.26 -0.28 -10.85
C LEU A 195 13.62 -1.08 -12.11
N THR A 196 14.42 -0.54 -13.02
CA THR A 196 14.92 -1.29 -14.19
C THR A 196 15.94 -2.38 -13.80
N ARG A 197 16.52 -2.31 -12.60
CA ARG A 197 17.60 -3.16 -12.12
C ARG A 197 17.12 -4.06 -10.96
N ASN A 198 18.06 -4.71 -10.30
CA ASN A 198 17.83 -5.45 -9.06
C ASN A 198 17.55 -4.47 -7.92
N TYR A 199 16.28 -4.15 -7.70
CA TYR A 199 15.85 -3.21 -6.67
C TYR A 199 14.93 -3.90 -5.66
N VAL A 200 15.31 -3.84 -4.38
CA VAL A 200 14.53 -4.33 -3.24
C VAL A 200 14.27 -3.16 -2.30
N LEU A 201 13.00 -2.89 -2.07
CA LEU A 201 12.56 -1.93 -1.05
C LEU A 201 12.63 -2.62 0.30
N VAL A 202 13.49 -2.09 1.19
CA VAL A 202 13.62 -2.57 2.56
C VAL A 202 13.07 -1.49 3.48
N LYS A 203 12.16 -1.89 4.36
CA LYS A 203 11.55 -1.01 5.37
C LYS A 203 11.76 -1.58 6.76
N ASP A 204 12.04 -0.72 7.73
CA ASP A 204 12.02 -1.06 9.15
C ASP A 204 10.62 -1.56 9.53
N ALA A 205 10.55 -2.62 10.33
CA ALA A 205 9.29 -3.25 10.74
C ALA A 205 9.11 -3.29 12.26
N ASP A 206 10.02 -2.65 12.99
CA ASP A 206 9.92 -2.56 14.45
C ASP A 206 9.21 -1.26 14.88
N PRO A 207 8.57 -1.28 16.06
CA PRO A 207 8.11 -0.06 16.71
C PRO A 207 9.23 0.98 16.89
N SER A 208 8.85 2.23 17.07
CA SER A 208 9.79 3.33 17.36
C SER A 208 10.54 3.18 18.69
N THR A 209 10.15 2.21 19.51
CA THR A 209 10.75 1.95 20.82
C THR A 209 11.31 0.51 20.93
N ILE A 210 12.39 0.38 21.69
CA ILE A 210 13.05 -0.89 21.99
C ILE A 210 13.15 -1.04 23.49
N ALA A 211 12.56 -2.12 24.04
CA ALA A 211 12.46 -2.37 25.48
C ALA A 211 13.59 -3.21 26.07
N THR A 212 14.40 -3.89 25.22
CA THR A 212 15.34 -4.90 25.66
C THR A 212 16.76 -4.58 25.22
N LEU A 213 17.74 -4.93 26.05
CA LEU A 213 19.17 -4.75 25.71
C LEU A 213 19.65 -5.69 24.60
N THR A 214 18.93 -6.77 24.36
CA THR A 214 19.21 -7.72 23.27
C THR A 214 17.93 -8.07 22.54
N GLY A 215 18.00 -8.24 21.23
CA GLY A 215 16.85 -8.58 20.41
C GLY A 215 17.22 -8.63 18.93
N SER A 216 16.28 -8.30 18.07
CA SER A 216 16.49 -8.20 16.63
C SER A 216 15.83 -6.96 16.07
N PHE A 217 16.52 -6.28 15.17
CA PHE A 217 15.92 -5.27 14.27
C PHE A 217 15.22 -6.01 13.15
N ASN A 218 13.90 -5.90 13.12
CA ASN A 218 13.08 -6.52 12.10
C ASN A 218 12.92 -5.59 10.90
N HIS A 219 12.80 -6.18 9.73
CA HIS A 219 12.57 -5.44 8.50
C HIS A 219 11.77 -6.28 7.50
N THR A 220 11.16 -5.63 6.54
CA THR A 220 10.56 -6.28 5.38
C THR A 220 11.39 -5.96 4.15
N ALA A 221 11.55 -6.95 3.26
CA ALA A 221 12.24 -6.81 2.00
C ALA A 221 11.29 -7.20 0.86
N LYS A 222 10.90 -6.23 0.01
CA LYS A 222 10.00 -6.44 -1.15
C LYS A 222 10.74 -6.15 -2.44
N ARG A 223 10.81 -7.13 -3.36
CA ARG A 223 11.43 -6.88 -4.67
C ARG A 223 10.47 -6.11 -5.58
N LEU A 224 10.87 -4.91 -5.95
CA LEU A 224 10.21 -4.07 -6.95
C LEU A 224 10.97 -4.07 -8.30
N GLY A 225 12.30 -4.26 -8.28
CA GLY A 225 13.14 -4.22 -9.47
C GLY A 225 12.85 -5.31 -10.48
N ARG A 226 12.90 -4.96 -11.75
CA ARG A 226 12.62 -5.87 -12.89
C ARG A 226 13.72 -6.91 -13.09
N GLU A 227 14.96 -6.58 -12.76
CA GLU A 227 16.09 -7.51 -12.84
C GLU A 227 16.19 -8.34 -11.54
N ALA A 228 16.40 -9.65 -11.67
CA ALA A 228 16.60 -10.53 -10.54
C ALA A 228 18.06 -10.43 -10.03
N GLY A 229 18.24 -10.64 -8.73
CA GLY A 229 19.57 -10.67 -8.14
C GLY A 229 19.52 -10.79 -6.62
N VAL A 230 20.67 -11.03 -6.04
CA VAL A 230 20.83 -11.08 -4.59
C VAL A 230 20.93 -9.65 -4.06
N VAL A 231 20.21 -9.38 -2.97
CA VAL A 231 20.31 -8.14 -2.20
C VAL A 231 20.66 -8.49 -0.75
N THR A 232 21.61 -7.77 -0.17
CA THR A 232 22.06 -7.98 1.20
C THR A 232 21.63 -6.81 2.08
N VAL A 233 20.94 -7.12 3.17
CA VAL A 233 20.53 -6.16 4.20
C VAL A 233 21.46 -6.29 5.39
N SER A 234 21.97 -5.17 5.88
CA SER A 234 22.86 -5.11 7.05
C SER A 234 22.57 -3.87 7.90
N ILE A 235 23.01 -3.92 9.14
CA ILE A 235 22.90 -2.80 10.07
C ILE A 235 24.30 -2.21 10.32
N GLU A 236 24.41 -0.88 10.21
CA GLU A 236 25.59 -0.12 10.58
C GLU A 236 25.24 0.69 11.85
N PRO A 237 25.77 0.31 13.04
CA PRO A 237 25.48 0.98 14.29
C PRO A 237 25.97 2.44 14.31
N ILE A 238 25.16 3.34 14.88
CA ILE A 238 25.55 4.75 15.07
C ILE A 238 25.59 5.11 16.56
N LEU A 239 24.50 4.82 17.31
CA LEU A 239 24.36 5.27 18.70
C LEU A 239 23.71 4.17 19.55
N ASN A 240 24.28 3.93 20.72
CA ASN A 240 23.79 3.03 21.76
C ASN A 240 23.61 1.56 21.33
N ILE A 241 24.34 1.11 20.33
CA ILE A 241 24.41 -0.28 19.88
C ILE A 241 25.84 -0.81 20.05
N SER A 242 26.03 -1.85 20.85
CA SER A 242 27.34 -2.48 21.09
C SER A 242 27.73 -3.46 19.99
N SER A 243 26.78 -4.22 19.45
CA SER A 243 27.01 -5.14 18.34
C SER A 243 25.73 -5.47 17.60
N VAL A 244 25.87 -5.92 16.36
CA VAL A 244 24.79 -6.41 15.50
C VAL A 244 25.16 -7.78 14.91
N GLY A 245 24.15 -8.54 14.53
CA GLY A 245 24.28 -9.83 13.88
C GLY A 245 24.76 -9.75 12.43
N ASN A 246 24.83 -10.92 11.81
CA ASN A 246 25.26 -11.04 10.41
C ASN A 246 24.22 -10.43 9.44
N PRO A 247 24.67 -9.92 8.29
CA PRO A 247 23.79 -9.50 7.22
C PRO A 247 22.86 -10.62 6.73
N VAL A 248 21.68 -10.25 6.25
CA VAL A 248 20.70 -11.16 5.65
C VAL A 248 20.66 -10.95 4.15
N SER A 249 20.71 -12.02 3.36
CA SER A 249 20.65 -11.94 1.90
C SER A 249 19.32 -12.47 1.37
N TYR A 250 18.77 -11.79 0.40
CA TYR A 250 17.52 -12.10 -0.27
C TYR A 250 17.72 -12.36 -1.76
N ASN A 251 17.03 -13.36 -2.27
CA ASN A 251 16.86 -13.61 -3.69
C ASN A 251 15.35 -13.79 -3.95
N LEU A 252 14.66 -12.68 -4.13
CA LEU A 252 13.21 -12.61 -4.18
C LEU A 252 12.69 -12.74 -5.61
N ASN A 253 11.52 -13.33 -5.79
CA ASN A 253 10.74 -13.17 -7.00
C ASN A 253 10.19 -11.75 -7.10
N LEU A 254 9.86 -11.30 -8.32
CA LEU A 254 9.25 -9.99 -8.51
C LEU A 254 7.96 -9.87 -7.68
N GLN A 255 7.80 -8.76 -6.97
CA GLN A 255 6.73 -8.48 -6.01
C GLN A 255 6.71 -9.37 -4.75
N GLN A 256 7.61 -10.30 -4.60
CA GLN A 256 7.70 -11.07 -3.36
C GLN A 256 8.18 -10.18 -2.23
N SER A 257 7.50 -10.27 -1.09
CA SER A 257 7.88 -9.65 0.18
C SER A 257 8.21 -10.73 1.18
N LEU A 258 9.34 -10.60 1.89
CA LEU A 258 9.73 -11.47 2.99
C LEU A 258 10.16 -10.63 4.19
N PRO A 259 9.82 -11.08 5.42
CA PRO A 259 10.38 -10.51 6.63
C PRO A 259 11.84 -10.95 6.82
N GLY A 260 12.57 -10.19 7.58
CA GLY A 260 13.91 -10.53 8.04
C GLY A 260 14.24 -9.88 9.37
N SER A 261 15.30 -10.35 9.99
CA SER A 261 15.75 -9.81 11.27
C SER A 261 17.27 -9.89 11.40
N ILE A 262 17.85 -8.89 12.04
CA ILE A 262 19.29 -8.85 12.38
C ILE A 262 19.39 -8.59 13.87
N SER A 263 20.03 -9.51 14.59
CA SER A 263 20.16 -9.41 16.05
C SER A 263 20.97 -8.16 16.46
N TYR A 264 20.67 -7.63 17.64
CA TYR A 264 21.42 -6.54 18.24
C TYR A 264 21.75 -6.82 19.71
N VAL A 265 22.79 -6.15 20.17
CA VAL A 265 23.08 -5.93 21.59
C VAL A 265 23.26 -4.43 21.78
N LEU A 266 22.43 -3.82 22.62
CA LEU A 266 22.56 -2.38 22.96
C LEU A 266 23.72 -2.14 23.93
N ASN A 267 24.13 -0.89 24.04
CA ASN A 267 25.06 -0.46 25.07
C ASN A 267 24.44 -0.74 26.47
N PRO A 268 25.07 -1.53 27.32
CA PRO A 268 24.51 -1.86 28.65
C PRO A 268 24.38 -0.63 29.57
N ALA A 269 25.02 0.48 29.24
CA ALA A 269 24.90 1.75 29.97
C ALA A 269 23.77 2.64 29.44
N ILE A 270 23.02 2.21 28.40
CA ILE A 270 21.90 2.97 27.85
C ILE A 270 20.84 3.19 28.92
N GLN A 271 20.33 4.41 28.99
CA GLN A 271 19.30 4.80 29.93
C GLN A 271 17.95 4.83 29.25
N PHE A 272 16.91 4.68 30.04
CA PHE A 272 15.53 4.83 29.58
C PHE A 272 15.31 6.22 28.95
N GLY A 273 14.75 6.24 27.71
CA GLY A 273 14.56 7.46 26.93
C GLY A 273 15.74 7.82 26.00
N ASP A 274 16.87 7.13 26.10
CA ASP A 274 18.00 7.38 25.18
C ASP A 274 17.68 6.94 23.76
N GLU A 275 18.24 7.67 22.80
CA GLU A 275 18.14 7.30 21.37
C GLU A 275 18.99 6.05 21.05
N ILE A 276 18.43 5.20 20.22
CA ILE A 276 19.12 4.12 19.52
C ILE A 276 19.12 4.52 18.04
N LYS A 277 20.30 4.58 17.43
CA LYS A 277 20.40 5.00 16.02
C LYS A 277 21.28 4.05 15.22
N TYR A 278 20.81 3.71 14.03
CA TYR A 278 21.52 2.85 13.09
C TYR A 278 21.18 3.18 11.64
N ILE A 279 22.02 2.72 10.73
CA ILE A 279 21.72 2.71 9.30
C ILE A 279 21.24 1.32 8.91
N LEU A 280 20.03 1.24 8.38
CA LEU A 280 19.53 0.07 7.65
C LEU A 280 20.08 0.17 6.23
N LYS A 281 21.05 -0.70 5.93
CA LYS A 281 21.81 -0.67 4.69
C LYS A 281 21.33 -1.78 3.76
N THR A 282 20.94 -1.40 2.54
CA THR A 282 20.54 -2.32 1.46
C THR A 282 21.58 -2.27 0.36
N ASP A 283 22.23 -3.39 0.05
CA ASP A 283 23.29 -3.52 -0.96
C ASP A 283 22.86 -4.52 -2.03
N ASN A 284 22.75 -4.09 -3.27
CA ASN A 284 22.41 -4.94 -4.42
C ASN A 284 23.62 -5.25 -5.31
N GLY A 285 24.83 -4.93 -4.86
CA GLY A 285 26.08 -5.12 -5.60
C GLY A 285 26.40 -4.01 -6.60
N LEU A 286 25.44 -3.15 -6.95
CA LEU A 286 25.63 -2.01 -7.86
C LEU A 286 25.61 -0.67 -7.10
N TRP A 287 24.82 -0.58 -6.07
CA TRP A 287 24.67 0.59 -5.21
C TRP A 287 24.21 0.19 -3.80
N ILE A 288 24.39 1.12 -2.88
CA ILE A 288 24.02 0.93 -1.48
C ILE A 288 23.04 2.02 -1.08
N LYS A 289 21.83 1.61 -0.67
CA LYS A 289 20.88 2.49 0.01
C LYS A 289 21.18 2.50 1.51
N LYS A 290 21.09 3.68 2.13
CA LYS A 290 21.31 3.88 3.55
C LYS A 290 20.13 4.65 4.14
N ASP A 291 19.33 3.98 4.94
CA ASP A 291 18.21 4.60 5.67
C ASP A 291 18.59 4.75 7.14
N THR A 292 18.60 5.96 7.66
CA THR A 292 18.89 6.20 9.07
C THR A 292 17.62 5.97 9.89
N ILE A 293 17.69 5.00 10.80
CA ILE A 293 16.60 4.65 11.70
C ILE A 293 16.96 5.14 13.10
N THR A 294 16.01 5.84 13.73
CA THR A 294 16.12 6.27 15.12
C THR A 294 14.98 5.63 15.92
N LYS A 295 15.33 5.04 17.05
CA LYS A 295 14.38 4.45 18.00
C LYS A 295 14.72 4.96 19.40
N THR A 296 13.78 4.81 20.34
CA THR A 296 13.98 5.18 21.74
C THR A 296 14.12 3.93 22.61
N TYR A 297 15.09 3.90 23.50
CA TYR A 297 15.21 2.81 24.46
C TYR A 297 14.18 2.93 25.57
N GLY A 298 13.45 1.88 25.83
CA GLY A 298 12.50 1.75 26.92
C GLY A 298 11.21 1.06 26.49
N ALA A 299 10.55 0.41 27.43
CA ALA A 299 9.19 -0.08 27.23
C ALA A 299 8.23 1.08 27.37
N ILE A 300 7.40 1.33 26.35
CA ILE A 300 6.27 2.25 26.50
C ILE A 300 5.07 1.45 26.93
N THR A 301 4.47 1.84 28.06
CA THR A 301 3.30 1.15 28.59
C THR A 301 2.05 1.58 27.81
N LEU A 302 1.31 0.61 27.27
CA LEU A 302 -0.01 0.84 26.71
C LEU A 302 -0.97 1.31 27.82
N GLN A 303 -1.50 2.52 27.70
CA GLN A 303 -2.45 3.10 28.66
C GLN A 303 -3.88 3.07 28.14
N VAL A 304 -4.03 3.21 26.83
CA VAL A 304 -5.35 3.21 26.16
C VAL A 304 -5.27 2.38 24.90
N LEU A 305 -6.28 1.53 24.72
CA LEU A 305 -6.60 0.86 23.46
C LEU A 305 -8.07 1.16 23.15
N ASP A 306 -8.33 1.69 21.97
CA ASP A 306 -9.69 1.90 21.47
C ASP A 306 -9.77 1.29 20.05
N ASP A 307 -10.41 0.14 19.95
CA ASP A 307 -10.56 -0.70 18.76
C ASP A 307 -11.85 -0.40 17.98
N ALA A 308 -12.45 0.77 18.18
CA ALA A 308 -13.70 1.20 17.58
C ALA A 308 -14.95 0.32 17.88
N THR A 309 -14.85 -0.70 18.73
CA THR A 309 -16.03 -1.48 19.15
C THR A 309 -17.06 -0.60 19.84
N SER A 310 -16.62 0.49 20.47
CA SER A 310 -17.43 1.54 21.08
C SER A 310 -16.86 2.92 20.74
N ASN A 311 -17.72 3.91 20.64
CA ASN A 311 -17.31 5.32 20.45
C ASN A 311 -17.54 6.18 21.71
N THR A 312 -17.71 5.58 22.86
CA THR A 312 -18.05 6.29 24.11
C THR A 312 -16.94 7.22 24.60
N ASN A 313 -15.70 6.97 24.21
CA ASN A 313 -14.55 7.80 24.54
C ASN A 313 -14.39 9.01 23.61
N TRP A 314 -15.24 9.15 22.61
CA TRP A 314 -15.12 10.17 21.60
C TRP A 314 -16.40 11.02 21.50
N THR A 315 -16.24 12.27 21.12
CA THR A 315 -17.34 13.20 20.89
C THR A 315 -17.09 14.02 19.63
N GLY A 316 -18.14 14.25 18.85
CA GLY A 316 -18.06 15.02 17.61
C GLY A 316 -18.99 14.47 16.54
N THR A 317 -18.65 14.77 15.29
CA THR A 317 -19.48 14.43 14.11
C THR A 317 -19.07 13.13 13.42
N TRP A 318 -17.98 12.52 13.86
CA TRP A 318 -17.50 11.24 13.32
C TRP A 318 -18.24 10.06 13.97
N GLY A 319 -18.06 8.88 13.41
CA GLY A 319 -18.73 7.67 13.88
C GLY A 319 -17.87 6.42 13.73
N THR A 320 -18.56 5.27 13.75
CA THR A 320 -17.92 3.97 13.48
C THR A 320 -18.58 3.30 12.27
N THR A 321 -17.80 2.53 11.50
CA THR A 321 -18.28 1.76 10.36
C THR A 321 -17.89 0.29 10.47
N THR A 322 -18.68 -0.58 9.85
CA THR A 322 -18.40 -2.01 9.68
C THR A 322 -17.92 -2.35 8.25
N SER A 323 -17.82 -1.35 7.37
CA SER A 323 -17.46 -1.57 5.96
C SER A 323 -15.99 -1.93 5.76
N THR A 324 -15.12 -1.45 6.64
CA THR A 324 -13.67 -1.65 6.60
C THR A 324 -13.09 -1.52 8.01
N PHE A 325 -12.11 -2.33 8.37
CA PHE A 325 -11.45 -2.31 9.68
C PHE A 325 -10.13 -3.08 9.61
N VAL A 326 -9.25 -2.84 10.58
CA VAL A 326 -8.04 -3.64 10.85
C VAL A 326 -8.38 -4.69 11.88
N SER A 327 -8.84 -4.28 13.05
CA SER A 327 -9.37 -5.21 14.05
C SER A 327 -10.89 -5.37 13.90
N PRO A 328 -11.44 -6.60 14.01
CA PRO A 328 -12.89 -6.81 13.93
C PRO A 328 -13.60 -6.15 15.11
N THR A 329 -14.73 -5.50 14.94
CA THR A 329 -15.69 -5.55 13.84
C THR A 329 -15.95 -4.19 13.19
N LYS A 330 -15.24 -3.13 13.61
CA LYS A 330 -15.49 -1.74 13.20
C LYS A 330 -14.18 -0.96 13.12
N SER A 331 -14.21 0.15 12.41
CA SER A 331 -13.25 1.24 12.53
C SER A 331 -13.96 2.57 12.75
N PHE A 332 -13.23 3.57 13.18
CA PHE A 332 -13.69 4.97 13.18
C PHE A 332 -13.63 5.55 11.78
N TYR A 333 -14.56 6.47 11.47
CA TYR A 333 -14.59 7.18 10.20
C TYR A 333 -15.21 8.57 10.37
N ASP A 334 -15.04 9.44 9.39
CA ASP A 334 -15.46 10.85 9.45
C ASP A 334 -16.98 11.08 9.48
N GLY A 335 -17.78 10.00 9.50
CA GLY A 335 -19.21 10.04 9.71
C GLY A 335 -20.05 10.27 8.45
N SER A 336 -19.44 10.23 7.25
CA SER A 336 -20.15 10.34 5.97
C SER A 336 -20.66 8.97 5.50
N THR A 337 -21.83 8.96 4.86
CA THR A 337 -22.27 7.80 4.08
C THR A 337 -21.90 8.05 2.61
N GLY A 338 -20.73 7.63 2.19
CA GLY A 338 -20.08 8.04 0.95
C GLY A 338 -19.17 9.25 1.19
N ASP A 339 -18.92 10.06 0.17
CA ASP A 339 -17.98 11.18 0.24
C ASP A 339 -18.31 12.19 1.35
N TYR A 340 -17.29 12.81 1.93
CA TYR A 340 -17.50 13.94 2.84
C TYR A 340 -18.10 15.14 2.09
N SER A 341 -18.74 16.07 2.79
CA SER A 341 -19.42 17.21 2.14
C SER A 341 -18.47 18.38 1.93
N ASN A 342 -18.74 19.18 0.87
CA ASN A 342 -18.10 20.47 0.64
C ASN A 342 -18.27 21.40 1.85
N ASN A 343 -17.27 22.24 2.11
CA ASN A 343 -17.20 23.19 3.22
C ASN A 343 -17.39 22.51 4.58
N ALA A 344 -16.94 21.26 4.69
CA ALA A 344 -16.97 20.53 5.95
C ALA A 344 -15.97 21.12 6.98
N ASN A 345 -16.35 21.06 8.23
CA ASN A 345 -15.45 21.26 9.37
C ASN A 345 -15.91 20.30 10.48
N LYS A 346 -15.45 19.07 10.36
CA LYS A 346 -15.85 17.97 11.24
C LYS A 346 -14.73 17.68 12.24
N THR A 347 -15.07 17.47 13.47
CA THR A 347 -14.11 17.10 14.50
C THR A 347 -14.54 15.85 15.26
N TYR A 348 -13.55 15.11 15.73
CA TYR A 348 -13.75 13.96 16.60
C TYR A 348 -12.74 14.03 17.75
N THR A 349 -13.22 14.34 18.94
CA THR A 349 -12.39 14.66 20.10
C THR A 349 -12.42 13.49 21.08
N TYR A 350 -11.25 13.03 21.50
CA TYR A 350 -11.10 12.09 22.60
C TYR A 350 -11.45 12.77 23.91
N VAL A 351 -12.46 12.25 24.60
CA VAL A 351 -13.06 12.89 25.78
C VAL A 351 -12.13 12.89 27.00
N PRO A 352 -11.48 11.74 27.35
CA PRO A 352 -10.57 11.73 28.49
C PRO A 352 -9.37 12.67 28.29
N THR A 353 -8.94 13.30 29.38
CA THR A 353 -7.68 14.05 29.40
C THR A 353 -6.54 13.09 29.73
N ILE A 354 -5.47 13.12 28.95
CA ILE A 354 -4.29 12.31 29.19
C ILE A 354 -3.30 13.13 30.02
N ASN A 355 -2.91 12.58 31.15
CA ASN A 355 -2.01 13.23 32.09
C ASN A 355 -0.57 12.75 31.86
N LEU A 356 0.24 13.59 31.23
CA LEU A 356 1.66 13.34 31.00
C LEU A 356 2.57 14.11 31.99
N SER A 357 2.01 14.64 33.10
CA SER A 357 2.75 15.53 34.03
C SER A 357 4.00 14.89 34.65
N THR A 358 4.01 13.55 34.75
CA THR A 358 5.16 12.77 35.25
C THR A 358 5.65 11.76 34.20
N ALA A 359 5.20 11.91 32.95
CA ALA A 359 5.62 10.99 31.91
C ALA A 359 7.04 11.30 31.45
N THR A 360 7.80 10.25 31.18
CA THR A 360 9.17 10.30 30.62
C THR A 360 9.20 10.02 29.12
N SER A 361 8.14 9.41 28.60
CA SER A 361 7.91 9.22 27.17
C SER A 361 6.41 9.10 26.90
N ALA A 362 5.98 9.52 25.73
CA ALA A 362 4.59 9.38 25.29
C ALA A 362 4.50 9.31 23.77
N MET A 363 3.56 8.49 23.27
CA MET A 363 3.25 8.40 21.85
C MET A 363 1.80 7.94 21.62
N VAL A 364 1.28 8.22 20.46
CA VAL A 364 0.02 7.67 19.93
C VAL A 364 0.33 6.82 18.72
N SER A 365 -0.37 5.70 18.57
CA SER A 365 -0.40 4.96 17.33
C SER A 365 -1.81 4.57 16.92
N PHE A 366 -2.04 4.41 15.64
CA PHE A 366 -3.29 3.91 15.06
C PHE A 366 -3.04 3.41 13.63
N TYR A 367 -3.94 2.62 13.12
CA TYR A 367 -3.99 2.37 11.68
C TYR A 367 -4.87 3.42 11.02
N ALA A 368 -4.49 3.86 9.83
CA ALA A 368 -5.28 4.81 9.05
C ALA A 368 -5.30 4.45 7.57
N LYS A 369 -6.36 4.87 6.88
CA LYS A 369 -6.46 4.95 5.44
C LYS A 369 -7.35 6.12 5.07
N TRP A 370 -7.15 6.70 3.89
CA TRP A 370 -7.92 7.90 3.51
C TRP A 370 -7.97 8.10 2.00
N GLU A 371 -8.97 8.88 1.60
CA GLU A 371 -9.08 9.51 0.30
C GLU A 371 -9.58 10.94 0.52
N ILE A 372 -8.70 11.92 0.34
CA ILE A 372 -8.90 13.34 0.64
C ILE A 372 -8.42 14.14 -0.57
N GLU A 373 -9.17 15.15 -1.02
CA GLU A 373 -8.74 16.01 -2.13
C GLU A 373 -7.38 16.63 -1.84
N ALA A 374 -6.39 16.28 -2.68
CA ALA A 374 -5.03 16.79 -2.52
C ALA A 374 -4.97 18.30 -2.77
N ASP A 375 -4.07 19.00 -2.04
CA ASP A 375 -3.82 20.45 -2.11
C ASP A 375 -4.98 21.35 -1.65
N TYR A 376 -6.18 20.81 -1.38
CA TYR A 376 -7.35 21.62 -1.00
C TYR A 376 -7.93 21.26 0.36
N ASP A 377 -8.20 19.99 0.58
CA ASP A 377 -8.82 19.47 1.79
C ASP A 377 -7.79 18.83 2.71
N PHE A 378 -8.16 18.55 3.95
CA PHE A 378 -7.25 17.87 4.86
C PHE A 378 -7.94 17.13 6.00
N VAL A 379 -7.23 16.14 6.55
CA VAL A 379 -7.43 15.67 7.92
C VAL A 379 -6.17 15.96 8.74
N GLN A 380 -6.35 16.34 9.98
CA GLN A 380 -5.25 16.62 10.90
C GLN A 380 -5.51 15.95 12.25
N PHE A 381 -4.51 15.22 12.77
CA PHE A 381 -4.48 14.82 14.16
C PHE A 381 -3.88 15.96 15.00
N GLN A 382 -4.58 16.36 16.04
CA GLN A 382 -4.25 17.57 16.81
C GLN A 382 -4.19 17.28 18.30
N VAL A 383 -3.27 17.98 18.98
CA VAL A 383 -3.11 17.99 20.45
C VAL A 383 -3.45 19.37 21.00
N SER A 384 -4.08 19.38 22.17
CA SER A 384 -4.36 20.59 22.96
C SER A 384 -3.79 20.43 24.35
N THR A 385 -3.14 21.49 24.87
CA THR A 385 -2.63 21.59 26.24
C THR A 385 -3.45 22.54 27.12
N ASP A 386 -4.47 23.20 26.57
CA ASP A 386 -5.33 24.19 27.22
C ASP A 386 -6.80 23.73 27.27
N ASN A 387 -7.01 22.42 27.45
CA ASN A 387 -8.32 21.77 27.55
C ASN A 387 -9.23 21.97 26.33
N GLY A 388 -8.63 22.13 25.13
CA GLY A 388 -9.36 22.22 23.86
C GLY A 388 -9.64 23.64 23.39
N ALA A 389 -9.05 24.66 24.00
CA ALA A 389 -9.18 26.04 23.53
C ALA A 389 -8.34 26.28 22.26
N THR A 390 -7.13 25.75 22.22
CA THR A 390 -6.27 25.77 21.02
C THR A 390 -5.80 24.37 20.67
N TRP A 391 -5.48 24.16 19.39
CA TRP A 391 -5.12 22.87 18.84
C TRP A 391 -3.90 22.98 17.91
N ILE A 392 -2.97 22.03 18.03
CA ILE A 392 -1.70 21.99 17.29
C ILE A 392 -1.66 20.69 16.51
N GLY A 393 -1.50 20.78 15.18
CA GLY A 393 -1.32 19.61 14.30
C GLY A 393 -0.03 18.85 14.61
N GLN A 394 -0.08 17.53 14.52
CA GLN A 394 1.04 16.66 14.86
C GLN A 394 1.61 15.97 13.64
N CYS A 395 2.95 15.89 13.57
CA CYS A 395 3.64 15.09 12.56
C CYS A 395 3.52 13.60 12.88
N GLY A 396 3.17 12.81 11.87
CA GLY A 396 3.21 11.37 11.88
C GLY A 396 4.04 10.84 10.72
N ASN A 397 4.10 9.52 10.58
CA ASN A 397 4.88 8.86 9.52
C ASN A 397 4.35 9.18 8.11
N TYR A 398 3.06 9.47 7.99
CA TYR A 398 2.37 9.64 6.71
C TYR A 398 1.78 11.04 6.53
N THR A 399 2.10 11.99 7.41
CA THR A 399 1.67 13.38 7.25
C THR A 399 2.54 14.10 6.23
N VAL A 400 1.92 15.00 5.48
CA VAL A 400 2.57 15.96 4.58
C VAL A 400 2.36 17.38 5.09
N LEU A 401 3.07 18.36 4.54
CA LEU A 401 2.87 19.77 4.90
C LEU A 401 1.75 20.36 4.06
N GLY A 402 0.77 20.96 4.72
CA GLY A 402 -0.34 21.65 4.05
C GLY A 402 0.14 22.85 3.24
N THR A 403 -0.61 23.15 2.17
CA THR A 403 -0.38 24.27 1.25
C THR A 403 -1.38 25.39 1.48
N SER A 404 -1.01 26.63 1.15
CA SER A 404 -1.91 27.78 1.07
C SER A 404 -2.30 28.11 -0.38
N ALA A 405 -2.27 27.13 -1.27
CA ALA A 405 -2.67 27.31 -2.67
C ALA A 405 -4.06 27.96 -2.79
N ASN A 406 -4.31 28.64 -3.89
CA ASN A 406 -5.54 29.44 -4.07
C ASN A 406 -6.80 28.55 -3.99
N GLY A 407 -7.63 28.80 -2.98
CA GLY A 407 -8.85 28.02 -2.69
C GLY A 407 -8.67 26.95 -1.62
N SER A 408 -7.44 26.56 -1.25
CA SER A 408 -7.16 25.57 -0.22
C SER A 408 -7.64 26.02 1.16
N VAL A 409 -8.13 25.05 1.94
CA VAL A 409 -8.44 25.23 3.37
C VAL A 409 -7.37 24.64 4.28
N GLN A 410 -6.29 24.14 3.72
CA GLN A 410 -5.20 23.52 4.45
C GLN A 410 -4.43 24.54 5.30
N PRO A 411 -3.95 24.15 6.48
CA PRO A 411 -3.07 25.02 7.29
C PRO A 411 -1.66 25.00 6.69
N GLU A 412 -1.22 26.14 6.18
CA GLU A 412 0.09 26.30 5.53
C GLU A 412 1.24 25.79 6.41
N ASN A 413 2.11 24.96 5.85
CA ASN A 413 3.29 24.39 6.51
C ASN A 413 2.99 23.60 7.80
N GLN A 414 1.77 23.11 7.98
CA GLN A 414 1.42 22.24 9.10
C GLN A 414 1.19 20.79 8.64
N PRO A 415 1.46 19.81 9.51
CA PRO A 415 1.28 18.40 9.18
C PRO A 415 -0.20 18.06 9.00
N ILE A 416 -0.53 17.42 7.89
CA ILE A 416 -1.88 17.00 7.50
C ILE A 416 -1.84 15.64 6.81
N TYR A 417 -3.00 15.01 6.68
CA TYR A 417 -3.27 13.89 5.78
C TYR A 417 -4.09 14.41 4.60
N GLU A 418 -3.64 14.12 3.40
CA GLU A 418 -4.32 14.44 2.14
C GLU A 418 -4.03 13.37 1.08
N GLY A 419 -4.61 13.51 -0.11
CA GLY A 419 -4.41 12.59 -1.22
C GLY A 419 -5.07 11.24 -0.99
N ASN A 420 -4.54 10.19 -1.62
CA ASN A 420 -5.13 8.85 -1.60
C ASN A 420 -4.19 7.82 -0.96
N GLN A 421 -4.60 7.27 0.18
CA GLN A 421 -3.99 6.14 0.86
C GLN A 421 -5.05 5.05 1.07
N PRO A 422 -5.30 4.19 0.07
CA PRO A 422 -6.41 3.23 0.11
C PRO A 422 -6.14 2.03 1.02
N ASN A 423 -4.88 1.74 1.32
CA ASN A 423 -4.48 0.64 2.19
C ASN A 423 -4.26 1.12 3.61
N TRP A 424 -4.63 0.30 4.59
CA TRP A 424 -4.33 0.57 5.99
C TRP A 424 -2.81 0.70 6.20
N VAL A 425 -2.38 1.82 6.77
CA VAL A 425 -1.00 2.10 7.17
C VAL A 425 -0.92 2.32 8.67
N PHE A 426 0.19 1.92 9.26
CA PHE A 426 0.43 2.07 10.68
C PHE A 426 1.06 3.43 10.96
N GLU A 427 0.33 4.28 11.70
CA GLU A 427 0.75 5.63 12.06
C GLU A 427 1.28 5.67 13.48
N GLU A 428 2.38 6.39 13.69
CA GLU A 428 2.95 6.67 15.01
C GLU A 428 3.23 8.18 15.13
N ILE A 429 2.80 8.76 16.24
CA ILE A 429 2.95 10.18 16.55
C ILE A 429 3.67 10.33 17.88
N ASN A 430 4.85 10.93 17.86
CA ASN A 430 5.63 11.22 19.04
C ASN A 430 5.01 12.39 19.82
N LEU A 431 4.84 12.22 21.12
CA LEU A 431 4.27 13.22 22.02
C LEU A 431 5.30 13.77 23.03
N SER A 432 6.59 13.65 22.74
CA SER A 432 7.66 14.10 23.64
C SER A 432 7.59 15.59 23.98
N ASP A 433 7.08 16.43 23.07
CA ASP A 433 6.89 17.87 23.27
C ASP A 433 5.83 18.20 24.32
N TYR A 434 5.03 17.22 24.72
CA TYR A 434 3.92 17.37 25.67
C TYR A 434 4.20 16.73 27.04
N LEU A 435 5.41 16.22 27.27
CA LEU A 435 5.80 15.69 28.57
C LEU A 435 5.71 16.80 29.61
N GLY A 436 5.27 16.46 30.82
CA GLY A 436 5.04 17.40 31.88
C GLY A 436 3.68 18.13 31.84
N GLN A 437 2.80 17.80 30.86
CA GLN A 437 1.53 18.49 30.62
C GLN A 437 0.33 17.55 30.70
N GLN A 438 -0.86 18.13 30.73
CA GLN A 438 -2.12 17.41 30.47
C GLN A 438 -2.58 17.76 29.07
N ILE A 439 -2.98 16.75 28.30
CA ILE A 439 -3.32 16.91 26.89
C ILE A 439 -4.67 16.30 26.52
N LYS A 440 -5.25 16.83 25.45
CA LYS A 440 -6.39 16.25 24.73
C LYS A 440 -6.05 16.02 23.28
N PHE A 441 -6.78 15.12 22.63
CA PHE A 441 -6.61 14.80 21.20
C PHE A 441 -7.88 15.05 20.43
N ARG A 442 -7.74 15.38 19.16
CA ARG A 442 -8.82 15.29 18.18
C ARG A 442 -8.30 15.01 16.78
N PHE A 443 -9.17 14.45 15.96
CA PHE A 443 -9.08 14.53 14.51
C PHE A 443 -9.94 15.69 14.01
N GLN A 444 -9.49 16.40 12.99
CA GLN A 444 -10.26 17.40 12.28
C GLN A 444 -10.19 17.13 10.78
N LEU A 445 -11.35 16.99 10.14
CA LEU A 445 -11.51 17.04 8.68
C LEU A 445 -12.04 18.41 8.30
N LYS A 446 -11.40 19.04 7.30
CA LYS A 446 -11.86 20.30 6.75
C LYS A 446 -11.75 20.25 5.23
N SER A 447 -12.84 20.68 4.56
CA SER A 447 -12.90 20.72 3.10
C SER A 447 -13.27 22.11 2.58
N ASP A 448 -12.86 22.38 1.37
CA ASP A 448 -13.24 23.58 0.63
C ASP A 448 -14.64 23.43 -0.04
N GLY A 449 -14.95 24.18 -1.07
CA GLY A 449 -16.21 24.13 -1.80
C GLY A 449 -16.15 23.32 -3.11
N GLY A 450 -15.03 22.62 -3.34
CA GLY A 450 -14.71 21.94 -4.59
C GLY A 450 -15.09 20.45 -4.60
N SER A 451 -14.12 19.60 -4.89
CA SER A 451 -14.28 18.14 -4.95
C SER A 451 -14.39 17.53 -3.56
N VAL A 452 -14.90 16.31 -3.51
CA VAL A 452 -15.04 15.53 -2.27
C VAL A 452 -14.62 14.09 -2.54
N ALA A 453 -14.26 13.35 -1.47
CA ALA A 453 -13.81 11.97 -1.56
C ALA A 453 -14.33 11.14 -0.38
N ASP A 454 -13.96 9.84 -0.30
CA ASP A 454 -14.46 8.87 0.69
C ASP A 454 -14.11 9.23 2.16
N GLY A 455 -13.07 10.05 2.38
CA GLY A 455 -12.72 10.59 3.69
C GLY A 455 -11.64 9.83 4.41
N PHE A 456 -11.70 9.82 5.76
CA PHE A 456 -10.64 9.29 6.62
C PHE A 456 -11.17 8.23 7.57
N TYR A 457 -10.40 7.15 7.67
CA TYR A 457 -10.67 6.02 8.55
C TYR A 457 -9.47 5.80 9.48
N PHE A 458 -9.73 5.48 10.75
CA PHE A 458 -8.69 5.01 11.67
C PHE A 458 -9.21 3.87 12.55
N ASP A 459 -8.26 3.05 13.02
CA ASP A 459 -8.56 1.87 13.85
C ASP A 459 -7.41 1.59 14.82
N ASP A 460 -7.67 0.77 15.84
CA ASP A 460 -6.68 0.39 16.85
C ASP A 460 -5.95 1.59 17.46
N PHE A 461 -6.69 2.63 17.85
CA PHE A 461 -6.11 3.81 18.45
C PHE A 461 -5.51 3.49 19.82
N LYS A 462 -4.22 3.73 19.96
CA LYS A 462 -3.44 3.40 21.16
C LYS A 462 -2.71 4.61 21.68
N ILE A 463 -2.71 4.77 23.00
CA ILE A 463 -1.92 5.80 23.69
C ILE A 463 -0.95 5.08 24.61
N PHE A 464 0.31 5.38 24.45
CA PHE A 464 1.39 4.83 25.26
C PHE A 464 2.08 5.97 25.99
N TYR A 465 2.36 5.78 27.28
CA TYR A 465 3.27 6.66 28.01
C TYR A 465 3.84 5.94 29.23
N ASN A 466 5.06 6.33 29.61
CA ASN A 466 5.70 5.88 30.82
C ASN A 466 5.74 7.01 31.84
N LEU A 467 5.40 6.68 33.06
CA LEU A 467 5.54 7.60 34.21
C LEU A 467 6.91 7.42 34.86
N ASP A 468 7.49 8.49 35.37
CA ASP A 468 8.78 8.45 36.07
C ASP A 468 8.72 7.43 37.24
N ASN A 469 9.74 6.54 37.30
CA ASN A 469 9.99 5.58 38.38
C ASN A 469 8.93 4.50 38.68
N GLN A 470 8.10 4.12 37.72
CA GLN A 470 7.29 2.90 37.89
C GLN A 470 7.83 1.78 37.00
N ILE A 471 8.73 0.93 37.52
CA ILE A 471 8.76 -0.46 37.06
C ILE A 471 7.44 -1.06 37.55
N GLY A 472 6.37 -0.85 36.81
CA GLY A 472 5.07 -1.40 37.10
C GLY A 472 5.03 -2.90 36.90
N SER A 473 3.98 -3.56 37.38
CA SER A 473 3.68 -4.95 37.02
C SER A 473 3.64 -5.08 35.49
N PRO A 474 4.07 -6.20 34.91
CA PRO A 474 4.10 -6.35 33.48
C PRO A 474 2.67 -6.23 32.92
N LEU A 475 2.51 -5.76 31.70
CA LEU A 475 1.23 -5.76 31.01
C LEU A 475 1.29 -6.82 29.89
N ALA A 476 0.46 -7.84 30.01
CA ALA A 476 0.39 -8.93 29.06
C ALA A 476 -0.25 -8.49 27.75
N SER A 477 0.38 -8.77 26.64
CA SER A 477 -0.15 -8.58 25.28
C SER A 477 0.51 -9.60 24.34
N PHE A 478 -0.27 -10.12 23.38
CA PHE A 478 0.25 -11.01 22.35
C PHE A 478 -0.55 -10.88 21.05
N SER A 479 -0.01 -11.37 19.97
CA SER A 479 -0.74 -11.53 18.71
C SER A 479 -0.43 -12.87 18.06
N THR A 480 -1.28 -13.23 17.09
CA THR A 480 -1.11 -14.32 16.15
C THR A 480 -1.17 -13.78 14.73
N THR A 481 -0.74 -14.57 13.74
CA THR A 481 -0.78 -14.19 12.31
C THR A 481 -2.20 -14.15 11.71
N GLY A 482 -3.24 -14.22 12.54
CA GLY A 482 -4.66 -14.21 12.16
C GLY A 482 -5.52 -14.79 13.29
N ASN A 483 -6.84 -14.74 13.12
CA ASN A 483 -7.80 -15.23 14.14
C ASN A 483 -8.47 -16.56 13.76
N SER A 484 -8.22 -17.07 12.54
CA SER A 484 -8.74 -18.36 12.08
C SER A 484 -7.61 -19.19 11.46
N PHE A 485 -7.48 -20.42 11.90
CA PHE A 485 -6.38 -21.30 11.55
C PHE A 485 -6.86 -22.72 11.25
N CYS A 486 -6.05 -23.48 10.53
CA CYS A 486 -6.36 -24.87 10.22
C CYS A 486 -5.92 -25.80 11.35
N GLN A 487 -6.72 -26.82 11.65
CA GLN A 487 -6.31 -27.92 12.54
C GLN A 487 -5.01 -28.57 12.06
N ASN A 488 -4.17 -29.03 12.98
CA ASN A 488 -2.87 -29.65 12.71
C ASN A 488 -1.82 -28.73 12.03
N SER A 489 -2.08 -27.42 11.94
CA SER A 489 -1.09 -26.44 11.49
C SER A 489 -0.48 -25.73 12.70
N PRO A 490 0.85 -25.52 12.71
CA PRO A 490 1.50 -24.79 13.81
C PRO A 490 1.13 -23.31 13.75
N ILE A 491 0.74 -22.75 14.89
CA ILE A 491 0.44 -21.34 15.08
C ILE A 491 1.56 -20.74 15.94
N THR A 492 2.13 -19.63 15.48
CA THR A 492 3.11 -18.88 16.27
C THR A 492 2.38 -17.81 17.06
N PHE A 493 2.63 -17.77 18.36
CA PHE A 493 2.18 -16.73 19.27
C PHE A 493 3.34 -15.79 19.55
N THR A 494 3.17 -14.52 19.28
CA THR A 494 4.20 -13.50 19.47
C THR A 494 3.85 -12.64 20.67
N ASP A 495 4.76 -12.56 21.63
CA ASP A 495 4.63 -11.75 22.83
C ASP A 495 4.87 -10.26 22.50
N PHE A 496 3.94 -9.41 22.92
CA PHE A 496 4.02 -7.95 22.89
C PHE A 496 3.86 -7.35 24.30
N SER A 497 4.08 -8.14 25.33
CA SER A 497 3.96 -7.69 26.71
C SER A 497 5.01 -6.63 27.04
N THR A 498 4.61 -5.65 27.85
CA THR A 498 5.45 -4.52 28.26
C THR A 498 5.86 -4.59 29.72
N ASN A 499 6.66 -3.64 30.20
CA ASN A 499 7.21 -3.59 31.56
C ASN A 499 8.15 -4.77 31.90
N SER A 500 9.00 -5.15 30.93
CA SER A 500 10.10 -6.10 31.11
C SER A 500 9.67 -7.41 31.81
N PRO A 501 8.79 -8.22 31.21
CA PRO A 501 8.49 -9.54 31.74
C PRO A 501 9.77 -10.36 31.86
N SER A 502 9.91 -11.08 32.97
CA SER A 502 11.00 -12.01 33.19
C SER A 502 10.57 -13.49 33.02
N SER A 503 9.24 -13.71 32.93
CA SER A 503 8.69 -15.04 32.64
C SER A 503 7.32 -14.96 32.00
N TRP A 504 7.01 -16.02 31.22
CA TRP A 504 5.78 -16.19 30.46
C TRP A 504 5.11 -17.50 30.84
N SER A 505 3.81 -17.54 30.88
CA SER A 505 3.01 -18.74 31.10
C SER A 505 1.82 -18.70 30.14
N TRP A 506 1.86 -19.56 29.15
CA TRP A 506 0.81 -19.72 28.15
C TRP A 506 -0.10 -20.89 28.50
N ASN A 507 -1.39 -20.69 28.30
CA ASN A 507 -2.40 -21.75 28.28
C ASN A 507 -3.18 -21.60 26.97
N PHE A 508 -3.12 -22.62 26.11
CA PHE A 508 -3.70 -22.56 24.77
C PHE A 508 -5.19 -22.94 24.72
N GLY A 509 -5.81 -23.23 25.87
CA GLY A 509 -7.23 -23.54 25.96
C GLY A 509 -7.63 -24.96 25.58
N ASP A 510 -6.69 -25.78 25.12
CA ASP A 510 -6.87 -27.22 24.82
C ASP A 510 -6.16 -28.13 25.82
N GLY A 511 -5.60 -27.56 26.89
CA GLY A 511 -4.77 -28.23 27.88
C GLY A 511 -3.25 -28.13 27.62
N GLY A 512 -2.85 -27.63 26.44
CA GLY A 512 -1.46 -27.30 26.12
C GLY A 512 -0.99 -26.05 26.86
N THR A 513 0.29 -26.03 27.25
CA THR A 513 0.93 -24.89 27.92
C THR A 513 2.34 -24.66 27.40
N SER A 514 2.87 -23.42 27.58
CA SER A 514 4.27 -23.11 27.30
C SER A 514 4.81 -22.02 28.23
N THR A 515 6.13 -22.00 28.42
CA THR A 515 6.85 -20.94 29.14
C THR A 515 7.80 -20.15 28.24
N GLN A 516 7.81 -20.43 26.95
CA GLN A 516 8.61 -19.68 25.98
C GLN A 516 7.98 -18.29 25.76
N GLN A 517 8.79 -17.30 25.44
CA GLN A 517 8.31 -15.96 25.12
C GLN A 517 7.42 -15.99 23.87
N ASN A 518 7.89 -16.62 22.79
CA ASN A 518 7.18 -16.73 21.52
C ASN A 518 7.00 -18.21 21.16
N PRO A 519 5.98 -18.90 21.73
CA PRO A 519 5.77 -20.32 21.49
C PRO A 519 5.08 -20.60 20.15
N GLN A 520 5.25 -21.83 19.69
CA GLN A 520 4.38 -22.42 18.68
C GLN A 520 3.48 -23.46 19.32
N HIS A 521 2.22 -23.52 18.89
CA HIS A 521 1.26 -24.52 19.32
C HIS A 521 0.44 -25.04 18.14
N THR A 522 -0.02 -26.29 18.24
CA THR A 522 -0.81 -26.97 17.19
C THR A 522 -2.05 -27.58 17.80
N TYR A 523 -3.21 -27.23 17.29
CA TYR A 523 -4.50 -27.77 17.74
C TYR A 523 -4.91 -28.97 16.88
N SER A 524 -5.23 -30.08 17.54
CA SER A 524 -5.63 -31.32 16.87
C SER A 524 -7.11 -31.36 16.46
N ASN A 525 -7.96 -30.55 17.08
CA ASN A 525 -9.40 -30.52 16.82
C ASN A 525 -9.85 -29.11 16.43
N PRO A 526 -10.87 -29.00 15.54
CA PRO A 526 -11.52 -27.73 15.28
C PRO A 526 -12.29 -27.23 16.48
N GLY A 527 -12.40 -25.92 16.65
CA GLY A 527 -13.13 -25.29 17.74
C GLY A 527 -12.62 -23.90 18.06
N ASN A 528 -13.27 -23.24 19.00
CA ASN A 528 -12.82 -21.98 19.56
C ASN A 528 -12.01 -22.25 20.82
N TYR A 529 -10.79 -21.73 20.86
CA TYR A 529 -9.89 -21.87 21.98
C TYR A 529 -9.54 -20.51 22.54
N THR A 530 -9.72 -20.35 23.86
CA THR A 530 -9.29 -19.13 24.55
C THR A 530 -7.87 -19.31 25.00
N VAL A 531 -6.96 -18.60 24.35
CA VAL A 531 -5.54 -18.57 24.70
C VAL A 531 -5.34 -17.52 25.80
N ASN A 532 -4.65 -17.90 26.84
CA ASN A 532 -4.31 -17.00 27.95
C ASN A 532 -2.77 -16.89 28.06
N LEU A 533 -2.28 -15.66 28.12
CA LEU A 533 -0.90 -15.35 28.44
C LEU A 533 -0.86 -14.66 29.80
N THR A 534 -0.07 -15.21 30.71
CA THR A 534 0.34 -14.56 31.96
C THR A 534 1.82 -14.23 31.89
N VAL A 535 2.18 -12.97 32.12
CA VAL A 535 3.57 -12.52 32.23
C VAL A 535 3.87 -12.02 33.64
N THR A 536 5.10 -12.24 34.08
CA THR A 536 5.53 -11.89 35.44
C THR A 536 6.86 -11.14 35.38
N ASN A 537 7.02 -10.13 36.22
CA ASN A 537 8.32 -9.49 36.53
C ASN A 537 8.51 -9.37 38.04
N ALA A 538 9.57 -8.69 38.49
CA ALA A 538 9.87 -8.53 39.92
C ALA A 538 8.78 -7.76 40.70
N THR A 539 7.89 -7.01 40.06
CA THR A 539 6.89 -6.16 40.69
C THR A 539 5.48 -6.78 40.68
N GLY A 540 5.26 -7.84 39.90
CA GLY A 540 3.95 -8.51 39.86
C GLY A 540 3.74 -9.32 38.58
N PHE A 541 2.47 -9.63 38.31
CA PHE A 541 2.06 -10.35 37.10
C PHE A 541 0.82 -9.68 36.48
N ASN A 542 0.62 -9.94 35.20
CA ASN A 542 -0.57 -9.55 34.45
C ASN A 542 -0.95 -10.63 33.46
N SER A 543 -2.22 -10.73 33.10
CA SER A 543 -2.72 -11.73 32.17
C SER A 543 -3.63 -11.08 31.12
N THR A 544 -3.57 -11.61 29.90
CA THR A 544 -4.49 -11.29 28.81
C THR A 544 -4.99 -12.57 28.16
N SER A 545 -6.15 -12.51 27.51
CA SER A 545 -6.71 -13.66 26.80
C SER A 545 -7.32 -13.24 25.47
N GLU A 546 -7.17 -14.11 24.47
CA GLU A 546 -7.74 -13.95 23.13
C GLU A 546 -8.36 -15.28 22.68
N THR A 547 -9.47 -15.21 21.95
CA THR A 547 -10.12 -16.41 21.41
C THR A 547 -9.75 -16.54 19.94
N ILE A 548 -9.16 -17.68 19.59
CA ILE A 548 -8.84 -18.05 18.21
C ILE A 548 -9.77 -19.16 17.74
N THR A 549 -10.06 -19.18 16.44
CA THR A 549 -10.89 -20.22 15.81
C THR A 549 -9.98 -21.18 15.03
N ILE A 550 -10.12 -22.46 15.34
CA ILE A 550 -9.48 -23.55 14.58
C ILE A 550 -10.53 -24.18 13.69
N GLU A 551 -10.27 -24.15 12.40
CA GLU A 551 -11.17 -24.72 11.41
C GLU A 551 -10.70 -26.09 10.95
N SER A 552 -11.65 -26.93 10.55
CA SER A 552 -11.36 -28.14 9.80
C SER A 552 -10.99 -27.78 8.37
N CYS A 553 -9.81 -27.25 8.18
CA CYS A 553 -9.32 -26.96 6.84
C CYS A 553 -9.09 -28.28 6.12
N VAL A 554 -9.87 -28.50 5.08
CA VAL A 554 -9.61 -29.60 4.16
C VAL A 554 -8.33 -29.24 3.41
N SER A 555 -7.26 -30.00 3.65
CA SER A 555 -6.07 -29.94 2.81
C SER A 555 -6.53 -30.19 1.36
N THR A 556 -6.41 -29.20 0.48
CA THR A 556 -6.58 -29.43 -0.95
C THR A 556 -5.40 -30.29 -1.40
N THR A 557 -5.60 -31.59 -1.47
CA THR A 557 -4.58 -32.48 -2.07
C THR A 557 -4.47 -32.13 -3.54
N ASP A 558 -3.24 -32.04 -4.04
CA ASP A 558 -3.02 -31.89 -5.48
C ASP A 558 -3.56 -33.15 -6.17
N LEU A 559 -4.63 -32.99 -6.97
CA LEU A 559 -5.23 -34.10 -7.70
C LEU A 559 -4.24 -34.75 -8.69
N LEU A 560 -3.28 -33.97 -9.20
CA LEU A 560 -2.24 -34.49 -10.08
C LEU A 560 -1.34 -35.50 -9.35
N ALA A 561 -0.94 -35.20 -8.11
CA ALA A 561 -0.15 -36.10 -7.28
C ALA A 561 -0.91 -37.40 -6.94
N ASN A 562 -2.23 -37.36 -6.96
CA ASN A 562 -3.11 -38.53 -6.76
C ASN A 562 -3.50 -39.24 -8.04
N GLY A 563 -2.80 -38.99 -9.15
CA GLY A 563 -3.02 -39.69 -10.42
C GLY A 563 -4.20 -39.21 -11.26
N VAL A 564 -4.86 -38.13 -10.88
CA VAL A 564 -5.90 -37.49 -11.70
C VAL A 564 -5.23 -36.74 -12.86
N SER A 565 -5.74 -36.89 -14.06
CA SER A 565 -5.23 -36.17 -15.22
C SER A 565 -6.33 -35.60 -16.09
N ILE A 566 -6.02 -34.49 -16.77
CA ILE A 566 -6.87 -33.85 -17.79
C ILE A 566 -6.12 -33.85 -19.10
N ARG A 567 -6.74 -34.40 -20.14
CA ARG A 567 -6.11 -34.49 -21.46
C ARG A 567 -7.09 -34.17 -22.59
N PRO A 568 -6.69 -33.34 -23.59
CA PRO A 568 -5.44 -32.55 -23.60
C PRO A 568 -5.45 -31.44 -22.54
N ASN A 569 -4.27 -30.97 -22.18
CA ASN A 569 -4.08 -29.77 -21.36
C ASN A 569 -2.83 -29.04 -21.87
N PRO A 570 -2.93 -27.86 -22.49
CA PRO A 570 -4.17 -27.10 -22.73
C PRO A 570 -5.21 -27.80 -23.63
N ASN A 571 -6.48 -27.37 -23.52
CA ASN A 571 -7.59 -27.88 -24.33
C ASN A 571 -8.46 -26.72 -24.85
N ASN A 572 -9.42 -27.02 -25.72
CA ASN A 572 -10.38 -26.07 -26.30
C ASN A 572 -11.78 -26.14 -25.65
N GLY A 573 -11.85 -26.51 -24.39
CA GLY A 573 -13.11 -26.77 -23.68
C GLY A 573 -13.58 -28.23 -23.81
N ASN A 574 -12.91 -29.07 -24.64
CA ASN A 574 -13.17 -30.48 -24.77
C ASN A 574 -11.98 -31.27 -24.23
N PHE A 575 -12.20 -32.09 -23.23
CA PHE A 575 -11.14 -32.85 -22.58
C PHE A 575 -11.69 -34.08 -21.85
N ILE A 576 -10.79 -34.96 -21.44
CA ILE A 576 -11.12 -36.15 -20.66
C ILE A 576 -10.44 -36.00 -19.28
N ILE A 577 -11.21 -36.26 -18.25
CA ILE A 577 -10.70 -36.42 -16.89
C ILE A 577 -10.55 -37.92 -16.62
N THR A 578 -9.38 -38.32 -16.12
CA THR A 578 -9.11 -39.69 -15.69
C THR A 578 -8.54 -39.72 -14.28
N GLY A 579 -8.66 -40.87 -13.59
CA GLY A 579 -8.09 -41.07 -12.26
C GLY A 579 -8.98 -40.62 -11.10
N LEU A 580 -10.22 -40.16 -11.38
CA LEU A 580 -11.27 -40.02 -10.37
C LEU A 580 -11.99 -41.36 -10.20
N ASP A 581 -12.33 -41.71 -8.95
CA ASP A 581 -13.10 -42.90 -8.67
C ASP A 581 -14.59 -42.69 -9.00
N GLU A 582 -15.30 -43.76 -9.29
CA GLU A 582 -16.76 -43.76 -9.49
C GLU A 582 -17.45 -43.16 -8.24
N ASN A 583 -18.54 -42.44 -8.50
CA ASN A 583 -19.31 -41.67 -7.50
C ASN A 583 -18.58 -40.49 -6.85
N THR A 584 -17.38 -40.10 -7.33
CA THR A 584 -16.74 -38.85 -6.92
C THR A 584 -17.49 -37.64 -7.49
N GLN A 585 -17.90 -36.73 -6.68
CA GLN A 585 -18.41 -35.44 -7.15
C GLN A 585 -17.24 -34.52 -7.54
N PHE A 586 -17.36 -33.88 -8.68
CA PHE A 586 -16.40 -32.87 -9.12
C PHE A 586 -17.11 -31.63 -9.65
N ALA A 587 -16.41 -30.51 -9.56
CA ALA A 587 -16.83 -29.23 -10.11
C ALA A 587 -15.67 -28.54 -10.83
N ILE A 588 -15.99 -27.75 -11.85
CA ILE A 588 -15.03 -26.93 -12.58
C ILE A 588 -15.38 -25.46 -12.31
N PHE A 589 -14.36 -24.69 -11.98
CA PHE A 589 -14.45 -23.27 -11.70
C PHE A 589 -13.57 -22.49 -12.67
N ASP A 590 -14.00 -21.30 -13.08
CA ASP A 590 -13.14 -20.33 -13.74
C ASP A 590 -12.16 -19.68 -12.74
N PHE A 591 -11.27 -18.84 -13.23
CA PHE A 591 -10.25 -18.18 -12.39
C PHE A 591 -10.85 -17.17 -11.37
N ASN A 592 -12.08 -16.72 -11.57
CA ASN A 592 -12.82 -15.88 -10.62
C ASN A 592 -13.57 -16.70 -9.55
N GLY A 593 -13.41 -18.02 -9.55
CA GLY A 593 -14.12 -18.91 -8.63
C GLY A 593 -15.59 -19.18 -8.99
N LYS A 594 -16.06 -18.76 -10.17
CA LYS A 594 -17.40 -19.06 -10.65
C LYS A 594 -17.47 -20.50 -11.11
N LYS A 595 -18.41 -21.24 -10.57
CA LYS A 595 -18.67 -22.63 -10.97
C LYS A 595 -19.24 -22.69 -12.39
N VAL A 596 -18.53 -23.39 -13.29
CA VAL A 596 -18.93 -23.57 -14.70
C VAL A 596 -19.52 -24.94 -14.99
N LEU A 597 -19.18 -25.97 -14.20
CA LEU A 597 -19.71 -27.31 -14.30
C LEU A 597 -19.71 -28.01 -12.94
N GLN A 598 -20.68 -28.89 -12.69
CA GLN A 598 -20.67 -29.84 -11.59
C GLN A 598 -21.27 -31.16 -12.04
N ARG A 599 -20.59 -32.26 -11.75
CA ARG A 599 -21.05 -33.63 -12.11
C ARG A 599 -20.57 -34.64 -11.06
N THR A 600 -21.12 -35.84 -11.16
CA THR A 600 -20.64 -37.04 -10.48
C THR A 600 -20.01 -37.97 -11.52
N VAL A 601 -18.85 -38.51 -11.20
CA VAL A 601 -18.12 -39.46 -12.07
C VAL A 601 -18.88 -40.80 -12.13
N ASN A 602 -19.21 -41.23 -13.33
CA ASN A 602 -19.92 -42.48 -13.56
C ASN A 602 -19.02 -43.61 -14.09
N MET A 603 -17.82 -43.26 -14.57
CA MET A 603 -16.82 -44.20 -15.12
C MET A 603 -15.42 -43.70 -14.79
N SER A 604 -14.41 -44.57 -14.82
CA SER A 604 -13.00 -44.22 -14.55
C SER A 604 -12.40 -43.16 -15.50
N SER A 605 -13.15 -42.74 -16.50
CA SER A 605 -12.79 -41.73 -17.49
C SER A 605 -14.05 -40.96 -17.88
N GLU A 606 -14.06 -39.63 -17.65
CA GLU A 606 -15.21 -38.76 -17.91
C GLU A 606 -14.86 -37.76 -19.02
N LYS A 607 -15.66 -37.77 -20.11
CA LYS A 607 -15.53 -36.79 -21.20
C LYS A 607 -16.29 -35.52 -20.84
N ILE A 608 -15.61 -34.39 -20.90
CA ILE A 608 -16.15 -33.08 -20.60
C ILE A 608 -16.19 -32.21 -21.84
N GLU A 609 -17.32 -31.58 -22.06
CA GLU A 609 -17.51 -30.52 -23.05
C GLU A 609 -18.03 -29.27 -22.32
N LEU A 610 -17.20 -28.24 -22.24
CA LEU A 610 -17.56 -26.96 -21.67
C LEU A 610 -18.06 -26.04 -22.78
N ALA A 611 -19.36 -25.79 -22.83
CA ALA A 611 -19.94 -24.86 -23.80
C ALA A 611 -19.68 -23.42 -23.40
N PHE A 612 -19.29 -22.57 -24.36
CA PHE A 612 -19.12 -21.11 -24.19
C PHE A 612 -18.08 -20.68 -23.14
N VAL A 613 -16.97 -21.43 -23.02
CA VAL A 613 -15.84 -21.03 -22.13
C VAL A 613 -14.88 -20.12 -22.88
N ARG A 614 -14.31 -19.15 -22.11
CA ARG A 614 -13.25 -18.27 -22.61
C ARG A 614 -11.89 -18.92 -22.41
N SER A 615 -10.92 -18.54 -23.25
CA SER A 615 -9.52 -18.90 -23.00
C SER A 615 -9.08 -18.40 -21.62
N GLY A 616 -8.41 -19.25 -20.84
CA GLY A 616 -8.00 -18.92 -19.49
C GLY A 616 -7.66 -20.15 -18.65
N LEU A 617 -7.36 -19.90 -17.37
CA LEU A 617 -7.11 -20.94 -16.39
C LEU A 617 -8.40 -21.34 -15.69
N TYR A 618 -8.54 -22.65 -15.47
CA TYR A 618 -9.67 -23.26 -14.78
C TYR A 618 -9.15 -24.19 -13.68
N TYR A 619 -10.02 -24.46 -12.71
CA TYR A 619 -9.73 -25.39 -11.63
C TYR A 619 -10.76 -26.52 -11.64
N LEU A 620 -10.26 -27.75 -11.65
CA LEU A 620 -11.03 -28.92 -11.30
C LEU A 620 -10.96 -29.12 -9.78
N GLU A 621 -12.08 -29.23 -9.13
CA GLU A 621 -12.22 -29.59 -7.73
C GLU A 621 -13.00 -30.91 -7.64
N ALA A 622 -12.46 -31.89 -6.92
CA ALA A 622 -13.14 -33.17 -6.69
C ALA A 622 -13.15 -33.47 -5.18
N SER A 623 -14.29 -34.01 -4.71
CA SER A 623 -14.48 -34.34 -3.29
C SER A 623 -14.71 -35.84 -3.14
N LYS A 624 -13.88 -36.48 -2.33
CA LYS A 624 -14.00 -37.90 -1.97
C LYS A 624 -13.78 -38.05 -0.44
N ASN A 625 -14.70 -38.76 0.23
CA ASN A 625 -14.64 -39.04 1.66
C ASN A 625 -14.43 -37.77 2.54
N GLY A 626 -15.00 -36.64 2.10
CA GLY A 626 -14.85 -35.37 2.81
C GLY A 626 -13.54 -34.64 2.55
N GLN A 627 -12.61 -35.18 1.76
CA GLN A 627 -11.42 -34.49 1.30
C GLN A 627 -11.65 -33.85 -0.06
N ILE A 628 -11.20 -32.61 -0.22
CA ILE A 628 -11.29 -31.86 -1.48
C ILE A 628 -9.88 -31.80 -2.09
N GLY A 629 -9.77 -32.27 -3.34
CA GLY A 629 -8.57 -32.11 -4.14
C GLY A 629 -8.79 -31.08 -5.26
N ARG A 630 -7.77 -30.35 -5.65
CA ARG A 630 -7.82 -29.38 -6.74
C ARG A 630 -6.72 -29.60 -7.77
N MET A 631 -7.03 -29.33 -9.02
CA MET A 631 -6.09 -29.37 -10.14
C MET A 631 -6.34 -28.18 -11.06
N LYS A 632 -5.28 -27.56 -11.52
CA LYS A 632 -5.31 -26.43 -12.46
C LYS A 632 -5.13 -26.91 -13.89
N PHE A 633 -5.89 -26.38 -14.84
CA PHE A 633 -5.74 -26.67 -16.26
C PHE A 633 -6.07 -25.44 -17.13
N ALA A 634 -5.61 -25.44 -18.37
CA ALA A 634 -5.78 -24.33 -19.30
C ALA A 634 -6.75 -24.66 -20.42
N VAL A 635 -7.63 -23.70 -20.75
CA VAL A 635 -8.48 -23.72 -21.95
C VAL A 635 -7.97 -22.64 -22.91
N ILE A 636 -7.79 -23.00 -24.17
CA ILE A 636 -7.36 -22.10 -25.25
C ILE A 636 -8.32 -22.32 -26.42
N ASN A 637 -9.15 -21.33 -26.70
CA ASN A 637 -10.09 -21.32 -27.84
C ASN A 637 -9.47 -20.65 -29.05
#